data_244bdc75504324446bc2134b6a6f948a
#
_entry.id   244bdc75504324446bc2134b6a6f948a
#
_cell.length_a   1.000
_cell.length_b   1.000
_cell.length_c   1.000
_cell.angle_alpha   90.00
_cell.angle_beta   90.00
_cell.angle_gamma   90.00
#
_symmetry.space_group_name_H-M   'P 1'
#
loop_
_entity.id
_entity.type
_entity.pdbx_description
1 polymer ?
#
loop_
_entity_poly.entity_id
_entity_poly.type
_entity_poly.pdbx_seq_one_letter_code
_entity_poly.pdbx_strand_id
1 'polypeptide(L)'
;MILRYIPYIQTNFVLGLDGDNGTEPFELTRKFIDLAPGAFPAYSLLSAFGRAAPLNLEYQRAGRVLPFPFHFLNNNHAMNVRPKHYSWPEFYDGLIDVTRYSFSWRAIARRVPATATAIPKWMNVVRAMSSEGWGRIEYHTKIRRLLDTDRSVRDYLEGETNVLPAFYHDRIRRELGPLYEYLPDGAVYHDPNAYLESASQTPAAEPVSLRSRRAG
;
A
#
# COMPACT_ATOMS: atom_id res chain seq x y z
N MET A 1 18.45 -3.94 19.27
CA MET A 1 18.13 -3.89 20.72
C MET A 1 16.68 -4.24 21.02
N ILE A 2 15.69 -3.71 20.31
CA ILE A 2 14.25 -3.97 20.55
C ILE A 2 13.86 -5.45 20.42
N LEU A 3 14.35 -6.16 19.39
CA LEU A 3 14.08 -7.59 19.16
C LEU A 3 14.51 -8.53 20.31
N ARG A 4 15.30 -8.02 21.26
CA ARG A 4 15.67 -8.78 22.47
C ARG A 4 14.50 -8.90 23.46
N TYR A 5 13.59 -7.92 23.44
CA TYR A 5 12.48 -7.83 24.40
C TYR A 5 11.12 -8.07 23.77
N ILE A 6 11.01 -7.86 22.47
CA ILE A 6 9.77 -8.03 21.70
C ILE A 6 9.95 -9.23 20.77
N PRO A 7 9.19 -10.31 20.98
CA PRO A 7 9.39 -11.57 20.25
C PRO A 7 9.02 -11.49 18.76
N TYR A 8 8.20 -10.50 18.36
CA TYR A 8 7.77 -10.30 16.99
C TYR A 8 7.59 -8.83 16.67
N ILE A 9 8.24 -8.36 15.63
CA ILE A 9 8.12 -6.99 15.12
C ILE A 9 7.80 -7.05 13.63
N GLN A 10 6.81 -6.27 13.23
CA GLN A 10 6.53 -5.96 11.84
C GLN A 10 7.00 -4.53 11.53
N THR A 11 7.69 -4.35 10.42
CA THR A 11 8.10 -3.05 9.90
C THR A 11 7.30 -2.74 8.65
N ASN A 12 6.56 -1.64 8.65
CA ASN A 12 5.82 -1.21 7.48
C ASN A 12 6.65 -0.22 6.68
N PHE A 13 6.78 -0.48 5.37
CA PHE A 13 7.36 0.42 4.40
C PHE A 13 6.25 0.99 3.53
N VAL A 14 6.14 2.30 3.45
CA VAL A 14 5.23 2.97 2.51
C VAL A 14 6.04 3.36 1.29
N LEU A 15 5.62 2.91 0.12
CA LEU A 15 6.28 3.17 -1.16
C LEU A 15 5.37 4.01 -2.07
N GLY A 16 6.00 4.80 -2.94
CA GLY A 16 5.32 5.68 -3.88
C GLY A 16 5.02 7.08 -3.32
N LEU A 17 5.72 7.47 -2.25
CA LEU A 17 5.63 8.83 -1.71
C LEU A 17 6.23 9.85 -2.69
N ASP A 18 5.80 11.11 -2.59
CA ASP A 18 6.32 12.20 -3.44
C ASP A 18 7.80 12.53 -3.21
N GLY A 19 8.35 12.09 -2.09
CA GLY A 19 9.79 12.16 -1.81
C GLY A 19 10.61 11.02 -2.41
N ASP A 20 9.95 9.97 -2.87
CA ASP A 20 10.61 8.80 -3.45
C ASP A 20 11.09 9.12 -4.86
N ASN A 21 12.35 8.80 -5.16
CA ASN A 21 12.94 9.03 -6.47
C ASN A 21 13.94 7.91 -6.83
N GLY A 22 13.92 7.48 -8.07
CA GLY A 22 14.83 6.44 -8.58
C GLY A 22 14.77 5.13 -7.79
N THR A 23 15.90 4.46 -7.63
CA THR A 23 15.99 3.16 -6.94
C THR A 23 16.21 3.29 -5.44
N GLU A 24 16.55 4.47 -4.94
CA GLU A 24 17.00 4.70 -3.57
C GLU A 24 16.02 4.17 -2.50
N PRO A 25 14.69 4.42 -2.54
CA PRO A 25 13.76 3.92 -1.54
C PRO A 25 13.75 2.39 -1.45
N PHE A 26 13.86 1.71 -2.58
CA PHE A 26 13.91 0.25 -2.65
C PHE A 26 15.24 -0.29 -2.11
N GLU A 27 16.35 0.39 -2.39
CA GLU A 27 17.68 0.03 -1.88
C GLU A 27 17.81 0.26 -0.37
N LEU A 28 17.28 1.37 0.14
CA LEU A 28 17.23 1.65 1.58
C LEU A 28 16.37 0.62 2.31
N THR A 29 15.26 0.21 1.72
CA THR A 29 14.42 -0.87 2.26
C THR A 29 15.18 -2.20 2.33
N ARG A 30 15.93 -2.58 1.28
CA ARG A 30 16.79 -3.79 1.31
C ARG A 30 17.87 -3.71 2.39
N LYS A 31 18.55 -2.55 2.51
CA LYS A 31 19.55 -2.33 3.57
C LYS A 31 18.93 -2.49 4.96
N PHE A 32 17.73 -1.95 5.17
CA PHE A 32 17.04 -2.12 6.46
C PHE A 32 16.73 -3.59 6.76
N ILE A 33 16.23 -4.35 5.77
CA ILE A 33 15.93 -5.78 5.92
C ILE A 33 17.19 -6.57 6.28
N ASP A 34 18.34 -6.20 5.72
CA ASP A 34 19.62 -6.82 6.04
C ASP A 34 20.12 -6.48 7.45
N LEU A 35 19.91 -5.25 7.89
CA LEU A 35 20.29 -4.79 9.23
C LEU A 35 19.38 -5.32 10.34
N ALA A 36 18.11 -5.56 10.03
CA ALA A 36 17.09 -6.00 10.99
C ALA A 36 16.39 -7.29 10.54
N PRO A 37 17.12 -8.41 10.34
CA PRO A 37 16.55 -9.62 9.74
C PRO A 37 15.44 -10.25 10.57
N GLY A 38 15.37 -9.98 11.88
CA GLY A 38 14.29 -10.46 12.76
C GLY A 38 12.97 -9.69 12.62
N ALA A 39 12.95 -8.55 11.94
CA ALA A 39 11.72 -7.81 11.67
C ALA A 39 11.02 -8.35 10.41
N PHE A 40 9.70 -8.55 10.49
CA PHE A 40 8.91 -8.95 9.32
C PHE A 40 8.62 -7.72 8.46
N PRO A 41 9.02 -7.69 7.18
CA PRO A 41 8.72 -6.57 6.30
C PRO A 41 7.28 -6.64 5.81
N ALA A 42 6.55 -5.56 5.93
CA ALA A 42 5.25 -5.36 5.32
C ALA A 42 5.30 -4.13 4.42
N TYR A 43 4.60 -4.19 3.30
CA TYR A 43 4.58 -3.13 2.31
C TYR A 43 3.20 -2.52 2.23
N SER A 44 3.12 -1.20 2.36
CA SER A 44 1.93 -0.43 2.13
C SER A 44 2.12 0.42 0.88
N LEU A 45 1.14 0.42 0.02
CA LEU A 45 1.11 1.31 -1.14
C LEU A 45 0.46 2.64 -0.73
N LEU A 46 0.96 3.73 -1.29
CA LEU A 46 0.39 5.04 -1.04
C LEU A 46 -1.09 5.06 -1.43
N SER A 47 -1.95 5.33 -0.47
CA SER A 47 -3.41 5.39 -0.68
C SER A 47 -3.96 6.67 -0.09
N ALA A 48 -4.66 7.44 -0.91
CA ALA A 48 -5.33 8.67 -0.52
C ALA A 48 -6.85 8.45 -0.46
N PHE A 49 -7.41 8.51 0.75
CA PHE A 49 -8.86 8.46 0.97
C PHE A 49 -9.22 9.23 2.24
N GLY A 50 -10.41 9.81 2.25
CA GLY A 50 -10.85 10.62 3.37
C GLY A 50 -10.19 11.99 3.46
N ARG A 51 -10.61 12.76 4.46
CA ARG A 51 -10.16 14.14 4.69
C ARG A 51 -9.30 14.33 5.95
N ALA A 52 -9.09 13.27 6.71
CA ALA A 52 -8.39 13.36 8.00
C ALA A 52 -6.89 13.68 7.84
N ALA A 53 -6.27 13.26 6.73
CA ALA A 53 -4.90 13.59 6.43
C ALA A 53 -4.84 14.74 5.40
N PRO A 54 -4.18 15.86 5.70
CA PRO A 54 -4.04 17.00 4.76
C PRO A 54 -3.46 16.57 3.41
N LEU A 55 -2.53 15.64 3.40
CA LEU A 55 -1.91 15.11 2.20
C LEU A 55 -2.92 14.46 1.23
N ASN A 56 -3.99 13.83 1.74
CA ASN A 56 -5.05 13.28 0.90
C ASN A 56 -5.76 14.38 0.11
N LEU A 57 -6.02 15.53 0.74
CA LEU A 57 -6.65 16.68 0.09
C LEU A 57 -5.71 17.31 -0.95
N GLU A 58 -4.42 17.32 -0.70
CA GLU A 58 -3.42 17.81 -1.66
C GLU A 58 -3.40 16.94 -2.91
N TYR A 59 -3.40 15.61 -2.77
CA TYR A 59 -3.47 14.69 -3.90
C TYR A 59 -4.75 14.82 -4.70
N GLN A 60 -5.90 15.01 -4.02
CA GLN A 60 -7.18 15.24 -4.67
C GLN A 60 -7.18 16.55 -5.46
N ARG A 61 -6.72 17.65 -4.86
CA ARG A 61 -6.60 18.97 -5.53
C ARG A 61 -5.66 18.92 -6.73
N ALA A 62 -4.63 18.10 -6.66
CA ALA A 62 -3.69 17.89 -7.77
C ALA A 62 -4.24 16.95 -8.86
N GLY A 63 -5.47 16.41 -8.72
CA GLY A 63 -6.07 15.49 -9.68
C GLY A 63 -5.31 14.18 -9.84
N ARG A 64 -4.59 13.74 -8.80
CA ARG A 64 -3.72 12.56 -8.86
C ARG A 64 -4.38 11.31 -8.27
N VAL A 65 -5.53 11.44 -7.64
CA VAL A 65 -6.24 10.31 -7.01
C VAL A 65 -7.04 9.56 -8.05
N LEU A 66 -6.87 8.24 -8.08
CA LEU A 66 -7.59 7.33 -8.97
C LEU A 66 -8.83 6.77 -8.26
N PRO A 67 -9.93 6.49 -8.99
CA PRO A 67 -11.21 6.07 -8.42
C PRO A 67 -11.24 4.59 -8.03
N PHE A 68 -10.17 4.08 -7.42
CA PHE A 68 -10.15 2.70 -6.94
C PHE A 68 -11.22 2.44 -5.89
N PRO A 69 -11.95 1.32 -5.97
CA PRO A 69 -12.87 0.89 -4.93
C PRO A 69 -12.16 0.76 -3.58
N PHE A 70 -12.85 1.13 -2.50
CA PHE A 70 -12.30 1.06 -1.14
C PHE A 70 -11.78 -0.33 -0.77
N HIS A 71 -12.36 -1.39 -1.34
CA HIS A 71 -11.90 -2.77 -1.23
C HIS A 71 -10.40 -2.94 -1.46
N PHE A 72 -9.85 -2.31 -2.51
CA PHE A 72 -8.43 -2.38 -2.81
C PHE A 72 -7.57 -1.49 -1.91
N LEU A 73 -8.09 -0.35 -1.49
CA LEU A 73 -7.36 0.61 -0.66
C LEU A 73 -7.16 0.07 0.75
N ASN A 74 -8.21 -0.53 1.32
CA ASN A 74 -8.17 -1.11 2.66
C ASN A 74 -7.20 -2.31 2.76
N ASN A 75 -7.05 -3.06 1.67
CA ASN A 75 -6.21 -4.27 1.64
C ASN A 75 -4.77 -4.00 1.16
N ASN A 76 -4.38 -2.75 0.93
CA ASN A 76 -3.06 -2.37 0.39
C ASN A 76 -2.70 -3.09 -0.93
N HIS A 77 -3.71 -3.42 -1.74
CA HIS A 77 -3.53 -4.09 -3.02
C HIS A 77 -3.35 -3.13 -4.19
N ALA A 78 -3.79 -1.89 -4.04
CA ALA A 78 -3.67 -0.87 -5.07
C ALA A 78 -3.11 0.43 -4.49
N MET A 79 -2.31 1.11 -5.28
CA MET A 79 -1.95 2.50 -5.10
C MET A 79 -2.94 3.34 -5.90
N ASN A 80 -3.68 4.21 -5.24
CA ASN A 80 -4.66 5.07 -5.92
C ASN A 80 -4.16 6.50 -6.13
N VAL A 81 -2.90 6.75 -5.90
CA VAL A 81 -2.25 8.03 -6.18
C VAL A 81 -1.27 7.84 -7.33
N ARG A 82 -1.43 8.58 -8.42
CA ARG A 82 -0.47 8.52 -9.53
C ARG A 82 0.92 8.93 -9.03
N PRO A 83 1.96 8.10 -9.25
CA PRO A 83 3.31 8.42 -8.81
C PRO A 83 3.80 9.73 -9.44
N LYS A 84 4.64 10.46 -8.73
CA LYS A 84 5.19 11.74 -9.21
C LYS A 84 6.49 11.56 -9.98
N HIS A 85 7.33 10.66 -9.52
CA HIS A 85 8.70 10.49 -10.02
C HIS A 85 8.94 9.11 -10.65
N TYR A 86 7.88 8.31 -10.83
CA TYR A 86 7.94 7.01 -11.48
C TYR A 86 6.86 6.92 -12.56
N SER A 87 7.15 6.22 -13.62
CA SER A 87 6.10 5.57 -14.40
C SER A 87 5.54 4.38 -13.62
N TRP A 88 4.32 3.95 -13.94
CA TRP A 88 3.74 2.77 -13.31
C TRP A 88 4.59 1.50 -13.49
N PRO A 89 5.15 1.22 -14.69
CA PRO A 89 6.08 0.10 -14.86
C PRO A 89 7.28 0.16 -13.92
N GLU A 90 7.98 1.30 -13.84
CA GLU A 90 9.15 1.48 -12.96
C GLU A 90 8.80 1.26 -11.48
N PHE A 91 7.67 1.82 -11.05
CA PHE A 91 7.20 1.64 -9.68
C PHE A 91 6.93 0.16 -9.35
N TYR A 92 6.18 -0.55 -10.23
CA TYR A 92 5.87 -1.97 -10.00
C TYR A 92 7.12 -2.85 -10.13
N ASP A 93 8.05 -2.55 -11.02
CA ASP A 93 9.32 -3.29 -11.13
C ASP A 93 10.12 -3.16 -9.82
N GLY A 94 10.27 -1.96 -9.26
CA GLY A 94 10.92 -1.73 -7.98
C GLY A 94 10.22 -2.42 -6.80
N LEU A 95 8.88 -2.33 -6.74
CA LEU A 95 8.07 -2.97 -5.71
C LEU A 95 8.19 -4.51 -5.75
N ILE A 96 8.09 -5.10 -6.94
CA ILE A 96 8.21 -6.54 -7.15
C ILE A 96 9.60 -7.01 -6.71
N ASP A 97 10.62 -6.27 -7.08
CA ASP A 97 12.01 -6.65 -6.83
C ASP A 97 12.36 -6.56 -5.34
N VAL A 98 11.96 -5.50 -4.63
CA VAL A 98 12.16 -5.40 -3.18
C VAL A 98 11.34 -6.45 -2.42
N THR A 99 10.13 -6.78 -2.90
CA THR A 99 9.31 -7.81 -2.29
C THR A 99 9.92 -9.20 -2.50
N ARG A 100 10.41 -9.51 -3.70
CA ARG A 100 11.15 -10.76 -3.99
C ARG A 100 12.39 -10.90 -3.13
N TYR A 101 13.16 -9.81 -2.98
CA TYR A 101 14.32 -9.80 -2.09
C TYR A 101 13.92 -10.17 -0.65
N SER A 102 12.87 -9.54 -0.14
CA SER A 102 12.40 -9.69 1.25
C SER A 102 11.85 -11.07 1.57
N PHE A 103 11.24 -11.72 0.61
CA PHE A 103 10.61 -13.05 0.74
C PHE A 103 11.35 -14.15 -0.03
N SER A 104 12.62 -13.89 -0.42
CA SER A 104 13.51 -14.94 -0.92
C SER A 104 13.80 -15.98 0.17
N TRP A 105 14.08 -17.21 -0.23
CA TRP A 105 14.51 -18.26 0.70
C TRP A 105 15.70 -17.85 1.56
N ARG A 106 16.63 -17.07 0.99
CA ARG A 106 17.77 -16.52 1.72
C ARG A 106 17.32 -15.57 2.85
N ALA A 107 16.38 -14.67 2.56
CA ALA A 107 15.85 -13.72 3.55
C ALA A 107 15.08 -14.45 4.65
N ILE A 108 14.26 -15.43 4.28
CA ILE A 108 13.51 -16.29 5.23
C ILE A 108 14.50 -17.05 6.14
N ALA A 109 15.52 -17.68 5.56
CA ALA A 109 16.53 -18.43 6.31
C ALA A 109 17.31 -17.55 7.31
N ARG A 110 17.53 -16.29 7.00
CA ARG A 110 18.14 -15.31 7.92
C ARG A 110 17.17 -14.81 9.00
N ARG A 111 15.89 -14.70 8.68
CA ARG A 111 14.85 -14.19 9.59
C ARG A 111 14.49 -15.19 10.67
N VAL A 112 14.37 -16.46 10.32
CA VAL A 112 13.98 -17.51 11.25
C VAL A 112 14.91 -17.61 12.47
N PRO A 113 16.24 -17.70 12.35
CA PRO A 113 17.13 -17.73 13.52
C PRO A 113 17.21 -16.39 14.27
N ALA A 114 16.97 -15.26 13.58
CA ALA A 114 16.97 -13.94 14.18
C ALA A 114 15.73 -13.66 15.07
N THR A 115 14.73 -14.54 15.02
CA THR A 115 13.51 -14.47 15.83
C THR A 115 13.67 -15.34 17.08
N ALA A 116 13.36 -14.81 18.27
CA ALA A 116 13.69 -15.46 19.54
C ALA A 116 12.85 -16.70 19.84
N THR A 117 11.54 -16.69 19.53
CA THR A 117 10.57 -17.71 19.96
C THR A 117 10.01 -18.53 18.79
N ALA A 118 9.51 -19.72 19.07
CA ALA A 118 9.07 -20.68 18.05
C ALA A 118 7.86 -20.19 17.24
N ILE A 119 6.83 -19.64 17.90
CA ILE A 119 5.60 -19.18 17.23
C ILE A 119 5.90 -18.08 16.20
N PRO A 120 6.61 -16.98 16.53
CA PRO A 120 7.03 -15.98 15.56
C PRO A 120 7.90 -16.52 14.41
N LYS A 121 8.74 -17.55 14.66
CA LYS A 121 9.51 -18.21 13.58
C LYS A 121 8.59 -18.80 12.54
N TRP A 122 7.60 -19.57 12.95
CA TRP A 122 6.61 -20.17 12.07
C TRP A 122 5.74 -19.11 11.38
N MET A 123 5.31 -18.08 12.12
CA MET A 123 4.56 -16.97 11.53
C MET A 123 5.35 -16.28 10.41
N ASN A 124 6.65 -16.07 10.57
CA ASN A 124 7.51 -15.48 9.54
C ASN A 124 7.53 -16.32 8.25
N VAL A 125 7.56 -17.66 8.36
CA VAL A 125 7.53 -18.56 7.21
C VAL A 125 6.16 -18.56 6.54
N VAL A 126 5.10 -18.78 7.32
CA VAL A 126 3.73 -18.87 6.81
C VAL A 126 3.31 -17.54 6.12
N ARG A 127 3.60 -16.40 6.73
CA ARG A 127 3.28 -15.09 6.14
C ARG A 127 4.09 -14.82 4.88
N ALA A 128 5.35 -15.22 4.82
CA ALA A 128 6.16 -15.08 3.60
C ALA A 128 5.59 -15.90 2.43
N MET A 129 5.02 -17.07 2.70
CA MET A 129 4.41 -17.95 1.70
C MET A 129 2.95 -17.62 1.38
N SER A 130 2.33 -16.74 2.16
CA SER A 130 0.92 -16.34 2.02
C SER A 130 0.73 -15.21 1.00
N SER A 131 -0.48 -14.65 0.98
CA SER A 131 -0.83 -13.45 0.20
C SER A 131 -0.03 -12.21 0.57
N GLU A 132 0.59 -12.16 1.75
CA GLU A 132 1.43 -11.03 2.16
C GLU A 132 2.83 -11.05 1.55
N GLY A 133 3.34 -12.22 1.20
CA GLY A 133 4.64 -12.43 0.57
C GLY A 133 4.51 -12.84 -0.90
N TRP A 134 4.59 -14.15 -1.16
CA TRP A 134 4.62 -14.69 -2.53
C TRP A 134 3.36 -14.39 -3.33
N GLY A 135 2.19 -14.45 -2.72
CA GLY A 135 0.94 -14.09 -3.40
C GLY A 135 0.89 -12.63 -3.82
N ARG A 136 1.52 -11.73 -3.03
CA ARG A 136 1.65 -10.32 -3.40
C ARG A 136 2.59 -10.12 -4.58
N ILE A 137 3.70 -10.85 -4.63
CA ILE A 137 4.63 -10.82 -5.76
C ILE A 137 3.91 -11.25 -7.05
N GLU A 138 3.15 -12.34 -6.99
CA GLU A 138 2.36 -12.84 -8.13
C GLU A 138 1.34 -11.79 -8.60
N TYR A 139 0.62 -11.20 -7.67
CA TYR A 139 -0.39 -10.18 -7.95
C TYR A 139 0.21 -8.94 -8.62
N HIS A 140 1.28 -8.37 -8.06
CA HIS A 140 1.91 -7.19 -8.65
C HIS A 140 2.59 -7.51 -9.99
N THR A 141 3.17 -8.71 -10.12
CA THR A 141 3.74 -9.18 -11.40
C THR A 141 2.64 -9.25 -12.49
N LYS A 142 1.43 -9.66 -12.12
CA LYS A 142 0.29 -9.67 -13.04
C LYS A 142 -0.12 -8.26 -13.46
N ILE A 143 -0.21 -7.31 -12.52
CA ILE A 143 -0.50 -5.90 -12.84
C ILE A 143 0.58 -5.33 -13.74
N ARG A 144 1.85 -5.57 -13.42
CA ARG A 144 2.98 -5.12 -14.24
C ARG A 144 2.89 -5.61 -15.69
N ARG A 145 2.50 -6.88 -15.90
CA ARG A 145 2.26 -7.43 -17.23
C ARG A 145 1.07 -6.77 -17.92
N LEU A 146 -0.03 -6.56 -17.19
CA LEU A 146 -1.23 -5.93 -17.74
C LEU A 146 -0.97 -4.48 -18.19
N LEU A 147 -0.08 -3.75 -17.54
CA LEU A 147 0.35 -2.42 -18.01
C LEU A 147 0.92 -2.45 -19.42
N ASP A 148 1.55 -3.54 -19.84
CA ASP A 148 2.08 -3.68 -21.20
C ASP A 148 1.05 -4.22 -22.19
N THR A 149 0.12 -5.08 -21.74
CA THR A 149 -0.73 -5.89 -22.61
C THR A 149 -2.21 -5.49 -22.63
N ASP A 150 -2.67 -4.73 -21.62
CA ASP A 150 -4.08 -4.34 -21.48
C ASP A 150 -4.21 -2.82 -21.41
N ARG A 151 -4.77 -2.26 -22.50
CA ARG A 151 -4.99 -0.82 -22.61
C ARG A 151 -5.92 -0.30 -21.51
N SER A 152 -6.96 -1.06 -21.13
CA SER A 152 -7.92 -0.60 -20.12
C SER A 152 -7.27 -0.42 -18.74
N VAL A 153 -6.33 -1.30 -18.39
CA VAL A 153 -5.54 -1.18 -17.13
C VAL A 153 -4.61 0.02 -17.20
N ARG A 154 -3.95 0.22 -18.33
CA ARG A 154 -3.05 1.38 -18.53
C ARG A 154 -3.81 2.69 -18.43
N ASP A 155 -4.87 2.86 -19.25
CA ASP A 155 -5.67 4.08 -19.29
C ASP A 155 -6.29 4.41 -17.92
N TYR A 156 -6.69 3.38 -17.15
CA TYR A 156 -7.21 3.55 -15.79
C TYR A 156 -6.12 4.03 -14.81
N LEU A 157 -4.94 3.42 -14.83
CA LEU A 157 -3.84 3.81 -13.94
C LEU A 157 -3.24 5.18 -14.30
N GLU A 158 -3.27 5.56 -15.58
CA GLU A 158 -2.87 6.92 -16.00
C GLU A 158 -3.96 7.97 -15.74
N GLY A 159 -5.16 7.55 -15.33
CA GLY A 159 -6.28 8.45 -15.04
C GLY A 159 -7.00 8.96 -16.29
N GLU A 160 -6.83 8.29 -17.44
CA GLU A 160 -7.50 8.60 -18.70
C GLU A 160 -8.96 8.13 -18.71
N THR A 161 -9.31 7.21 -17.81
CA THR A 161 -10.66 6.70 -17.63
C THR A 161 -10.97 6.40 -16.17
N ASN A 162 -12.25 6.53 -15.81
CA ASN A 162 -12.77 6.16 -14.50
C ASN A 162 -13.42 4.76 -14.50
N VAL A 163 -13.40 4.06 -15.64
CA VAL A 163 -14.00 2.73 -15.78
C VAL A 163 -13.05 1.69 -15.20
N LEU A 164 -13.48 1.03 -14.13
CA LEU A 164 -12.67 0.00 -13.48
C LEU A 164 -12.40 -1.16 -14.45
N PRO A 165 -11.13 -1.53 -14.71
CA PRO A 165 -10.80 -2.64 -15.62
C PRO A 165 -11.37 -3.98 -15.15
N ALA A 166 -11.68 -4.86 -16.11
CA ALA A 166 -12.23 -6.19 -15.85
C ALA A 166 -11.39 -7.01 -14.86
N PHE A 167 -10.08 -6.88 -14.93
CA PHE A 167 -9.15 -7.52 -13.98
C PHE A 167 -9.50 -7.25 -12.51
N TYR A 168 -9.82 -6.00 -12.18
CA TYR A 168 -10.17 -5.62 -10.81
C TYR A 168 -11.60 -6.03 -10.45
N HIS A 169 -12.53 -5.92 -11.39
CA HIS A 169 -13.89 -6.44 -11.20
C HIS A 169 -13.92 -7.94 -10.89
N ASP A 170 -13.19 -8.72 -11.68
CA ASP A 170 -13.11 -10.18 -11.49
C ASP A 170 -12.47 -10.54 -10.16
N ARG A 171 -11.51 -9.73 -9.71
CA ARG A 171 -10.89 -9.92 -8.41
C ARG A 171 -11.89 -9.67 -7.27
N ILE A 172 -12.63 -8.55 -7.29
CA ILE A 172 -13.65 -8.25 -6.28
C ILE A 172 -14.68 -9.39 -6.24
N ARG A 173 -15.20 -9.80 -7.41
CA ARG A 173 -16.17 -10.87 -7.52
C ARG A 173 -15.67 -12.19 -6.92
N ARG A 174 -14.42 -12.53 -7.18
CA ARG A 174 -13.80 -13.75 -6.64
C ARG A 174 -13.62 -13.69 -5.13
N GLU A 175 -13.18 -12.54 -4.60
CA GLU A 175 -12.90 -12.37 -3.18
C GLU A 175 -14.18 -12.29 -2.34
N LEU A 176 -15.23 -11.68 -2.86
CA LEU A 176 -16.53 -11.59 -2.20
C LEU A 176 -17.43 -12.81 -2.45
N GLY A 177 -17.19 -13.55 -3.54
CA GLY A 177 -18.04 -14.69 -3.90
C GLY A 177 -19.50 -14.28 -4.01
N PRO A 178 -20.45 -15.04 -3.38
CA PRO A 178 -21.87 -14.71 -3.40
C PRO A 178 -22.22 -13.35 -2.82
N LEU A 179 -21.39 -12.78 -1.95
CA LEU A 179 -21.62 -11.46 -1.35
C LEU A 179 -21.49 -10.32 -2.37
N TYR A 180 -20.89 -10.58 -3.52
CA TYR A 180 -20.78 -9.58 -4.58
C TYR A 180 -22.15 -9.05 -5.05
N GLU A 181 -23.17 -9.90 -5.07
CA GLU A 181 -24.54 -9.55 -5.50
C GLU A 181 -25.26 -8.60 -4.53
N TYR A 182 -24.75 -8.48 -3.30
CA TYR A 182 -25.30 -7.59 -2.28
C TYR A 182 -24.56 -6.25 -2.18
N LEU A 183 -23.58 -5.99 -3.08
CA LEU A 183 -22.91 -4.70 -3.12
C LEU A 183 -23.91 -3.61 -3.52
N PRO A 184 -23.93 -2.47 -2.82
CA PRO A 184 -24.75 -1.33 -3.23
C PRO A 184 -24.25 -0.74 -4.54
N ASP A 185 -25.12 -0.04 -5.24
CA ASP A 185 -24.75 0.71 -6.44
C ASP A 185 -23.59 1.67 -6.13
N GLY A 186 -22.61 1.70 -7.02
CA GLY A 186 -21.42 2.52 -6.86
C GLY A 186 -20.32 1.96 -5.94
N ALA A 187 -20.53 0.79 -5.29
CA ALA A 187 -19.52 0.20 -4.38
C ALA A 187 -18.17 -0.12 -5.06
N VAL A 188 -18.17 -0.27 -6.38
CA VAL A 188 -16.96 -0.51 -7.19
C VAL A 188 -16.32 0.78 -7.72
N TYR A 189 -16.77 1.92 -7.24
CA TYR A 189 -16.25 3.22 -7.60
C TYR A 189 -16.05 4.08 -6.36
N HIS A 190 -14.92 4.76 -6.26
CA HIS A 190 -14.67 5.77 -5.24
C HIS A 190 -14.40 7.10 -5.94
N ASP A 191 -15.26 8.09 -5.68
CA ASP A 191 -15.06 9.42 -6.23
C ASP A 191 -13.75 10.03 -5.69
N PRO A 192 -12.75 10.27 -6.54
CA PRO A 192 -11.47 10.82 -6.13
C PRO A 192 -11.57 12.25 -5.57
N ASN A 193 -12.70 12.94 -5.78
CA ASN A 193 -12.94 14.31 -5.32
C ASN A 193 -13.94 14.40 -4.14
N ALA A 194 -14.45 13.26 -3.67
CA ALA A 194 -15.53 13.19 -2.69
C ALA A 194 -15.33 14.05 -1.42
N TYR A 195 -14.09 14.36 -1.07
CA TYR A 195 -13.77 15.10 0.16
C TYR A 195 -13.38 16.56 -0.07
N LEU A 196 -13.27 17.02 -1.32
CA LEU A 196 -12.92 18.43 -1.62
C LEU A 196 -14.05 19.39 -1.30
N GLU A 197 -15.28 19.02 -1.64
CA GLU A 197 -16.47 19.85 -1.38
C GLU A 197 -16.74 19.99 0.10
N SER A 198 -16.61 18.89 0.86
CA SER A 198 -16.82 18.93 2.31
C SER A 198 -15.70 19.65 3.07
N ALA A 199 -14.48 19.72 2.53
CA ALA A 199 -13.40 20.48 3.13
C ALA A 199 -13.62 22.00 3.06
N SER A 200 -14.32 22.49 2.04
CA SER A 200 -14.67 23.91 1.89
C SER A 200 -15.78 24.36 2.87
N GLN A 201 -16.51 23.43 3.47
CA GLN A 201 -17.60 23.71 4.41
C GLN A 201 -17.20 23.57 5.88
N THR A 202 -16.00 23.11 6.19
CA THR A 202 -15.53 22.97 7.57
C THR A 202 -14.84 24.26 7.99
N PRO A 203 -15.32 25.02 9.01
CA PRO A 203 -14.58 26.13 9.58
C PRO A 203 -13.21 25.65 10.03
N ALA A 204 -12.17 26.44 9.77
CA ALA A 204 -10.84 26.14 10.26
C ALA A 204 -10.92 25.85 11.77
N ALA A 205 -10.49 24.65 12.19
CA ALA A 205 -10.44 24.33 13.61
C ALA A 205 -9.56 25.37 14.30
N GLU A 206 -10.11 26.08 15.27
CA GLU A 206 -9.32 27.00 16.08
C GLU A 206 -8.16 26.23 16.71
N PRO A 207 -6.94 26.78 16.68
CA PRO A 207 -5.80 26.12 17.30
C PRO A 207 -6.08 25.93 18.78
N VAL A 208 -6.11 24.69 19.24
CA VAL A 208 -6.25 24.34 20.65
C VAL A 208 -5.07 24.96 21.38
N SER A 209 -5.31 26.08 22.08
CA SER A 209 -4.28 26.67 22.93
C SER A 209 -4.07 25.73 24.12
N LEU A 210 -2.95 25.04 24.14
CA LEU A 210 -2.48 24.30 25.29
C LEU A 210 -2.12 25.33 26.38
N ARG A 211 -3.12 25.71 27.19
CA ARG A 211 -2.83 26.43 28.44
C ARG A 211 -2.02 25.50 29.32
N SER A 212 -0.74 25.83 29.47
CA SER A 212 0.10 25.21 30.49
C SER A 212 -0.58 25.42 31.86
N ARG A 213 -1.12 24.35 32.44
CA ARG A 213 -1.42 24.34 33.87
C ARG A 213 -0.08 24.39 34.60
N ARG A 214 0.37 25.57 35.00
CA ARG A 214 1.37 25.70 36.04
C ARG A 214 0.71 25.19 37.31
N ALA A 215 1.28 24.10 37.84
CA ALA A 215 1.01 23.64 39.18
C ALA A 215 1.45 24.74 40.16
N GLY A 216 0.51 25.19 40.99
CA GLY A 216 0.82 25.90 42.23
C GLY A 216 1.02 24.86 43.36
#